data_9b89dd43f8c1643dc919c6b2578cfddb
#
_entry.id   9b89dd43f8c1643dc919c6b2578cfddb
#
_cell.length_a   1.000
_cell.length_b   1.000
_cell.length_c   1.000
_cell.angle_alpha   90.00
_cell.angle_beta   90.00
_cell.angle_gamma   90.00
#
_symmetry.space_group_name_H-M   'P 1'
#
loop_
_entity.id
_entity.type
_entity.pdbx_description
1 polymer ?
#
loop_
_entity_poly.entity_id
_entity_poly.type
_entity_poly.pdbx_seq_one_letter_code
_entity_poly.pdbx_strand_id
1 'polypeptide(L)'
;LYVAVGSWHARARAERVDVYRLLSPFAVGICILLFPTLVLGTMNSILSPIVQGTHRMLEGQTLDMQQYRAQKDQLEREAMMRNPETAYLVSDEEFDRQLDELGWSPGDAATRLGMYMEVGMYNLEKSIRDAFRSLLELLFAAASLLIDTVRTFFLVVLSVLGPIAFAISVWDGFQSTLGQWFTRYISVYLWLPVSDLFSCMLAKIQVLMLQSDIAELQGNPDYSLDNSNCVYIIFMLIGIVGYFTVPTVSGWIVQAGGAGNYSRNLNRTATKAGGFTAGAGGAALGNIGGRIRGK
;
A
#
# COMPACT_ATOMS: atom_id res chain seq x y z
N LEU A 1 19.10 -30.61 23.65
CA LEU A 1 19.49 -31.90 23.07
C LEU A 1 20.39 -31.71 21.84
N TYR A 2 20.03 -30.90 20.86
CA TYR A 2 20.83 -30.60 19.66
C TYR A 2 22.24 -30.06 19.99
N VAL A 3 22.32 -29.08 20.89
CA VAL A 3 23.59 -28.49 21.37
C VAL A 3 24.45 -29.53 22.08
N ALA A 4 23.85 -30.38 22.91
CA ALA A 4 24.55 -31.43 23.64
C ALA A 4 25.15 -32.47 22.71
N VAL A 5 24.38 -32.93 21.71
CA VAL A 5 24.83 -33.91 20.71
C VAL A 5 25.93 -33.28 19.85
N GLY A 6 25.77 -32.03 19.38
CA GLY A 6 26.77 -31.32 18.58
C GLY A 6 28.08 -31.13 19.31
N SER A 7 28.05 -30.76 20.60
CA SER A 7 29.26 -30.58 21.45
C SER A 7 29.96 -31.92 21.73
N TRP A 8 29.21 -32.98 21.89
CA TRP A 8 29.77 -34.35 22.08
C TRP A 8 30.50 -34.84 20.81
N HIS A 9 29.87 -34.63 19.63
CA HIS A 9 30.51 -35.00 18.35
C HIS A 9 31.77 -34.19 18.05
N ALA A 10 31.80 -32.87 18.37
CA ALA A 10 32.99 -32.03 18.21
C ALA A 10 34.13 -32.48 19.13
N ARG A 11 33.83 -32.84 20.38
CA ARG A 11 34.82 -33.40 21.33
C ARG A 11 35.32 -34.79 20.84
N ALA A 12 34.45 -35.62 20.34
CA ALA A 12 34.84 -36.96 19.84
C ALA A 12 35.77 -36.89 18.61
N ARG A 13 35.72 -35.79 17.84
CA ARG A 13 36.60 -35.57 16.67
C ARG A 13 37.82 -34.73 16.96
N ALA A 14 38.03 -34.32 18.23
CA ALA A 14 39.11 -33.43 18.65
C ALA A 14 39.11 -32.08 17.87
N GLU A 15 37.95 -31.66 17.33
CA GLU A 15 37.76 -30.37 16.67
C GLU A 15 37.56 -29.28 17.72
N ARG A 16 38.04 -28.07 17.44
CA ARG A 16 37.76 -26.90 18.30
C ARG A 16 36.24 -26.66 18.30
N VAL A 17 35.64 -26.64 19.49
CA VAL A 17 34.20 -26.34 19.64
C VAL A 17 33.98 -24.89 19.21
N ASP A 18 33.24 -24.74 18.10
CA ASP A 18 32.87 -23.42 17.60
C ASP A 18 31.78 -22.82 18.52
N VAL A 19 32.22 -21.87 19.37
CA VAL A 19 31.39 -21.21 20.39
C VAL A 19 30.16 -20.55 19.74
N TYR A 20 30.31 -20.04 18.52
CA TYR A 20 29.23 -19.40 17.80
C TYR A 20 28.10 -20.41 17.44
N ARG A 21 28.48 -21.61 17.05
CA ARG A 21 27.53 -22.69 16.72
C ARG A 21 26.77 -23.18 17.96
N LEU A 22 27.34 -23.03 19.14
CA LEU A 22 26.74 -23.39 20.42
C LEU A 22 25.81 -22.28 20.93
N LEU A 23 26.19 -21.02 20.70
CA LEU A 23 25.46 -19.84 21.19
C LEU A 23 24.20 -19.56 20.38
N SER A 24 24.19 -19.86 19.08
CA SER A 24 23.07 -19.59 18.16
C SER A 24 21.75 -20.22 18.61
N PRO A 25 21.67 -21.54 18.93
CA PRO A 25 20.42 -22.15 19.41
C PRO A 25 19.93 -21.58 20.74
N PHE A 26 20.84 -21.15 21.60
CA PHE A 26 20.51 -20.55 22.88
C PHE A 26 19.90 -19.13 22.68
N ALA A 27 20.49 -18.32 21.81
CA ALA A 27 19.96 -17.02 21.45
C ALA A 27 18.55 -17.12 20.82
N VAL A 28 18.35 -18.08 19.89
CA VAL A 28 17.05 -18.37 19.31
C VAL A 28 16.04 -18.82 20.38
N GLY A 29 16.45 -19.63 21.34
CA GLY A 29 15.60 -20.04 22.47
C GLY A 29 15.11 -18.88 23.31
N ILE A 30 15.97 -17.89 23.61
CA ILE A 30 15.59 -16.65 24.29
C ILE A 30 14.61 -15.83 23.44
N CYS A 31 14.87 -15.71 22.13
CA CYS A 31 13.96 -15.03 21.21
C CYS A 31 12.58 -15.69 21.15
N ILE A 32 12.48 -17.02 21.27
CA ILE A 32 11.19 -17.74 21.33
C ILE A 32 10.46 -17.45 22.64
N LEU A 33 11.17 -17.49 23.79
CA LEU A 33 10.57 -17.22 25.09
C LEU A 33 10.05 -15.78 25.22
N LEU A 34 10.79 -14.83 24.68
CA LEU A 34 10.46 -13.41 24.72
C LEU A 34 9.91 -12.90 23.37
N PHE A 35 9.31 -13.79 22.56
CA PHE A 35 8.91 -13.47 21.19
C PHE A 35 8.00 -12.24 21.08
N PRO A 36 6.93 -12.08 21.88
CA PRO A 36 6.05 -10.92 21.77
C PRO A 36 6.75 -9.60 22.12
N THR A 37 7.59 -9.60 23.14
CA THR A 37 8.24 -8.38 23.65
C THR A 37 9.52 -8.04 22.92
N LEU A 38 10.38 -9.02 22.69
CA LEU A 38 11.69 -8.81 22.09
C LEU A 38 11.61 -8.75 20.56
N VAL A 39 10.95 -9.69 19.92
CA VAL A 39 10.90 -9.76 18.44
C VAL A 39 9.85 -8.81 17.89
N LEU A 40 8.58 -8.99 18.28
CA LEU A 40 7.50 -8.15 17.76
C LEU A 40 7.59 -6.71 18.29
N GLY A 41 7.99 -6.51 19.55
CA GLY A 41 8.16 -5.18 20.13
C GLY A 41 9.25 -4.37 19.44
N THR A 42 10.41 -4.94 19.16
CA THR A 42 11.47 -4.26 18.40
C THR A 42 11.08 -3.99 16.95
N MET A 43 10.42 -4.94 16.27
CA MET A 43 9.95 -4.74 14.91
C MET A 43 8.92 -3.59 14.83
N ASN A 44 7.98 -3.56 15.75
CA ASN A 44 6.98 -2.48 15.81
C ASN A 44 7.65 -1.14 16.12
N SER A 45 8.61 -1.08 17.04
CA SER A 45 9.30 0.16 17.38
C SER A 45 10.10 0.74 16.20
N ILE A 46 10.68 -0.11 15.36
CA ILE A 46 11.44 0.31 14.17
C ILE A 46 10.52 0.74 13.04
N LEU A 47 9.39 0.04 12.83
CA LEU A 47 8.52 0.25 11.69
C LEU A 47 7.40 1.26 11.96
N SER A 48 6.99 1.47 13.22
CA SER A 48 5.92 2.40 13.60
C SER A 48 6.17 3.85 13.16
N PRO A 49 7.39 4.43 13.27
CA PRO A 49 7.63 5.79 12.80
C PRO A 49 7.37 5.98 11.30
N ILE A 50 7.64 4.95 10.48
CA ILE A 50 7.38 4.98 9.04
C ILE A 50 5.88 5.08 8.79
N VAL A 51 5.09 4.23 9.47
CA VAL A 51 3.62 4.24 9.38
C VAL A 51 3.05 5.58 9.82
N GLN A 52 3.49 6.11 10.95
CA GLN A 52 3.01 7.40 11.46
C GLN A 52 3.38 8.55 10.53
N GLY A 53 4.57 8.52 9.94
CA GLY A 53 5.02 9.54 8.99
C GLY A 53 4.16 9.57 7.73
N THR A 54 3.92 8.42 7.11
CA THR A 54 3.08 8.31 5.90
C THR A 54 1.62 8.67 6.17
N HIS A 55 1.09 8.28 7.32
CA HIS A 55 -0.29 8.59 7.70
C HIS A 55 -0.52 10.10 7.88
N ARG A 56 0.41 10.81 8.54
CA ARG A 56 0.36 12.28 8.66
C ARG A 56 0.44 12.99 7.31
N MET A 57 1.24 12.46 6.38
CA MET A 57 1.29 13.01 5.02
C MET A 57 -0.05 12.86 4.30
N LEU A 58 -0.71 11.71 4.45
CA LEU A 58 -2.02 11.45 3.88
C LEU A 58 -3.09 12.37 4.48
N GLU A 59 -3.13 12.53 5.80
CA GLU A 59 -4.07 13.43 6.48
C GLU A 59 -3.94 14.87 5.96
N GLY A 60 -2.73 15.38 5.84
CA GLY A 60 -2.49 16.73 5.30
C GLY A 60 -3.03 16.89 3.87
N GLN A 61 -2.74 15.96 2.97
CA GLN A 61 -3.22 16.01 1.59
C GLN A 61 -4.74 15.86 1.48
N THR A 62 -5.35 15.07 2.35
CA THR A 62 -6.81 14.88 2.37
C THR A 62 -7.51 16.17 2.80
N LEU A 63 -6.98 16.87 3.80
CA LEU A 63 -7.51 18.17 4.23
C LEU A 63 -7.39 19.22 3.12
N ASP A 64 -6.24 19.31 2.47
CA ASP A 64 -6.03 20.20 1.32
C ASP A 64 -7.05 19.92 0.21
N MET A 65 -7.25 18.68 -0.14
CA MET A 65 -8.21 18.26 -1.17
C MET A 65 -9.65 18.70 -0.83
N GLN A 66 -10.07 18.51 0.42
CA GLN A 66 -11.41 18.94 0.88
C GLN A 66 -11.59 20.45 0.78
N GLN A 67 -10.58 21.23 1.17
CA GLN A 67 -10.63 22.69 1.08
C GLN A 67 -10.74 23.17 -0.36
N TYR A 68 -9.89 22.67 -1.27
CA TYR A 68 -9.95 23.05 -2.69
C TYR A 68 -11.25 22.61 -3.35
N ARG A 69 -11.82 21.46 -2.96
CA ARG A 69 -13.13 21.03 -3.43
C ARG A 69 -14.23 22.00 -3.03
N ALA A 70 -14.30 22.36 -1.75
CA ALA A 70 -15.30 23.33 -1.27
C ALA A 70 -15.16 24.69 -1.96
N GLN A 71 -13.93 25.16 -2.19
CA GLN A 71 -13.66 26.40 -2.92
C GLN A 71 -14.11 26.31 -4.37
N LYS A 72 -13.85 25.21 -5.07
CA LYS A 72 -14.32 24.98 -6.44
C LYS A 72 -15.85 25.01 -6.52
N ASP A 73 -16.53 24.23 -5.66
CA ASP A 73 -17.99 24.14 -5.64
C ASP A 73 -18.64 25.51 -5.39
N GLN A 74 -18.01 26.35 -4.55
CA GLN A 74 -18.47 27.71 -4.30
C GLN A 74 -18.29 28.60 -5.54
N LEU A 75 -17.11 28.59 -6.17
CA LEU A 75 -16.83 29.40 -7.37
C LEU A 75 -17.69 28.97 -8.58
N GLU A 76 -17.93 27.68 -8.73
CA GLU A 76 -18.83 27.14 -9.76
C GLU A 76 -20.24 27.65 -9.57
N ARG A 77 -20.75 27.62 -8.34
CA ARG A 77 -22.07 28.18 -8.02
C ARG A 77 -22.13 29.69 -8.27
N GLU A 78 -21.09 30.44 -7.88
CA GLU A 78 -21.00 31.89 -8.14
C GLU A 78 -20.94 32.20 -9.65
N ALA A 79 -20.21 31.40 -10.43
CA ALA A 79 -20.14 31.56 -11.88
C ALA A 79 -21.51 31.33 -12.54
N MET A 80 -22.21 30.26 -12.13
CA MET A 80 -23.57 29.98 -12.64
C MET A 80 -24.59 31.08 -12.26
N MET A 81 -24.45 31.66 -11.06
CA MET A 81 -25.31 32.78 -10.63
C MET A 81 -25.07 34.08 -11.42
N ARG A 82 -23.86 34.28 -11.94
CA ARG A 82 -23.52 35.47 -12.76
C ARG A 82 -24.11 35.40 -14.17
N ASN A 83 -24.29 34.25 -14.70
CA ASN A 83 -24.84 34.04 -16.04
C ASN A 83 -26.37 33.93 -15.95
N PRO A 84 -27.14 34.88 -16.53
CA PRO A 84 -28.60 34.86 -16.49
C PRO A 84 -29.22 33.58 -17.09
N GLU A 85 -28.52 32.91 -18.03
CA GLU A 85 -28.98 31.69 -18.67
C GLU A 85 -28.87 30.45 -17.77
N THR A 86 -28.05 30.50 -16.68
CA THR A 86 -27.83 29.37 -15.79
C THR A 86 -28.19 29.67 -14.33
N ALA A 87 -28.41 30.95 -13.98
CA ALA A 87 -28.69 31.39 -12.62
C ALA A 87 -29.92 30.69 -12.02
N TYR A 88 -30.99 30.54 -12.82
CA TYR A 88 -32.21 29.87 -12.40
C TYR A 88 -32.06 28.35 -12.16
N LEU A 89 -30.96 27.72 -12.63
CA LEU A 89 -30.67 26.32 -12.37
C LEU A 89 -30.14 26.08 -10.93
N VAL A 90 -29.55 27.10 -10.31
CA VAL A 90 -28.86 27.00 -9.01
C VAL A 90 -29.46 27.87 -7.91
N SER A 91 -30.44 28.74 -8.23
CA SER A 91 -31.13 29.63 -7.30
C SER A 91 -32.64 29.60 -7.53
N ASP A 92 -33.38 29.21 -6.48
CA ASP A 92 -34.84 29.20 -6.48
C ASP A 92 -35.41 30.62 -6.63
N GLU A 93 -34.75 31.62 -6.04
CA GLU A 93 -35.15 33.02 -6.11
C GLU A 93 -35.07 33.56 -7.56
N GLU A 94 -34.00 33.18 -8.28
CA GLU A 94 -33.79 33.59 -9.65
C GLU A 94 -34.75 32.83 -10.60
N PHE A 95 -35.04 31.58 -10.30
CA PHE A 95 -36.06 30.79 -11.02
C PHE A 95 -37.45 31.39 -10.88
N ASP A 96 -37.87 31.74 -9.67
CA ASP A 96 -39.17 32.35 -9.40
C ASP A 96 -39.26 33.75 -10.08
N ARG A 97 -38.17 34.54 -10.03
CA ARG A 97 -38.15 35.86 -10.70
C ARG A 97 -38.35 35.72 -12.21
N GLN A 98 -37.63 34.82 -12.86
CA GLN A 98 -37.79 34.60 -14.32
C GLN A 98 -39.17 34.04 -14.68
N LEU A 99 -39.77 33.23 -13.81
CA LEU A 99 -41.13 32.76 -13.96
C LEU A 99 -42.16 33.89 -13.87
N ASP A 100 -41.95 34.87 -12.96
CA ASP A 100 -42.84 36.00 -12.78
C ASP A 100 -42.74 37.02 -13.93
N GLU A 101 -41.57 37.12 -14.59
CA GLU A 101 -41.37 37.97 -15.76
C GLU A 101 -42.07 37.39 -17.04
N LEU A 102 -42.38 36.10 -17.04
CA LEU A 102 -43.12 35.47 -18.13
C LEU A 102 -44.65 35.75 -18.02
N GLY A 103 -45.26 36.19 -19.12
CA GLY A 103 -46.69 36.41 -19.21
C GLY A 103 -47.53 35.13 -19.19
N TRP A 104 -48.82 35.28 -19.54
CA TRP A 104 -49.79 34.18 -19.60
C TRP A 104 -50.16 33.79 -21.05
N SER A 105 -49.32 34.08 -22.05
CA SER A 105 -49.55 33.67 -23.42
C SER A 105 -49.28 32.15 -23.60
N PRO A 106 -49.85 31.52 -24.62
CA PRO A 106 -49.54 30.10 -24.90
C PRO A 106 -48.05 29.81 -25.15
N GLY A 107 -47.32 30.80 -25.68
CA GLY A 107 -45.85 30.74 -25.81
C GLY A 107 -45.12 30.76 -24.48
N ASP A 108 -45.54 31.62 -23.55
CA ASP A 108 -44.98 31.75 -22.20
C ASP A 108 -45.22 30.46 -21.40
N ALA A 109 -46.39 29.84 -21.57
CA ALA A 109 -46.68 28.53 -20.94
C ALA A 109 -45.74 27.43 -21.41
N ALA A 110 -45.38 27.41 -22.70
CA ALA A 110 -44.37 26.48 -23.20
C ALA A 110 -42.97 26.73 -22.67
N THR A 111 -42.59 28.02 -22.55
CA THR A 111 -41.32 28.43 -21.96
C THR A 111 -41.23 28.07 -20.47
N ARG A 112 -42.30 28.28 -19.70
CA ARG A 112 -42.42 27.84 -18.30
C ARG A 112 -42.18 26.34 -18.15
N LEU A 113 -42.86 25.53 -18.97
CA LEU A 113 -42.70 24.10 -18.98
C LEU A 113 -41.25 23.69 -19.32
N GLY A 114 -40.65 24.39 -20.30
CA GLY A 114 -39.25 24.21 -20.69
C GLY A 114 -38.28 24.44 -19.47
N MET A 115 -38.44 25.55 -18.76
CA MET A 115 -37.65 25.88 -17.60
C MET A 115 -37.76 24.83 -16.46
N TYR A 116 -38.99 24.36 -16.15
CA TYR A 116 -39.18 23.27 -15.17
C TYR A 116 -38.51 21.98 -15.61
N MET A 117 -38.58 21.65 -16.89
CA MET A 117 -37.90 20.45 -17.43
C MET A 117 -36.38 20.61 -17.35
N GLU A 118 -35.84 21.79 -17.64
CA GLU A 118 -34.41 22.07 -17.66
C GLU A 118 -33.82 22.02 -16.26
N VAL A 119 -34.47 22.65 -15.26
CA VAL A 119 -34.14 22.53 -13.85
C VAL A 119 -34.22 21.07 -13.35
N GLY A 120 -35.30 20.38 -13.77
CA GLY A 120 -35.49 18.97 -13.43
C GLY A 120 -34.40 18.08 -14.03
N MET A 121 -34.00 18.29 -15.28
CA MET A 121 -32.90 17.58 -15.92
C MET A 121 -31.52 17.89 -15.28
N TYR A 122 -31.26 19.15 -15.03
CA TYR A 122 -30.04 19.59 -14.34
C TYR A 122 -29.90 18.92 -12.96
N ASN A 123 -30.97 18.97 -12.15
CA ASN A 123 -30.98 18.34 -10.83
C ASN A 123 -30.82 16.81 -10.90
N LEU A 124 -31.44 16.18 -11.90
CA LEU A 124 -31.31 14.74 -12.13
C LEU A 124 -29.86 14.37 -12.54
N GLU A 125 -29.29 15.09 -13.48
CA GLU A 125 -27.92 14.89 -13.94
C GLU A 125 -26.92 15.09 -12.80
N LYS A 126 -27.08 16.19 -12.03
CA LYS A 126 -26.28 16.46 -10.82
C LYS A 126 -26.41 15.33 -9.80
N SER A 127 -27.64 14.88 -9.53
CA SER A 127 -27.91 13.80 -8.57
C SER A 127 -27.26 12.47 -9.01
N ILE A 128 -27.34 12.13 -10.30
CA ILE A 128 -26.70 10.92 -10.85
C ILE A 128 -25.17 11.04 -10.74
N ARG A 129 -24.60 12.20 -11.06
CA ARG A 129 -23.17 12.48 -10.99
C ARG A 129 -22.66 12.36 -9.55
N ASP A 130 -23.37 12.97 -8.60
CA ASP A 130 -23.04 12.92 -7.18
C ASP A 130 -23.17 11.51 -6.60
N ALA A 131 -24.22 10.77 -6.99
CA ALA A 131 -24.40 9.38 -6.59
C ALA A 131 -23.28 8.48 -7.11
N PHE A 132 -22.87 8.66 -8.38
CA PHE A 132 -21.79 7.91 -8.97
C PHE A 132 -20.43 8.23 -8.31
N ARG A 133 -20.18 9.51 -8.03
CA ARG A 133 -19.01 9.95 -7.27
C ARG A 133 -18.97 9.34 -5.87
N SER A 134 -20.07 9.41 -5.13
CA SER A 134 -20.19 8.82 -3.79
C SER A 134 -19.97 7.32 -3.82
N LEU A 135 -20.45 6.62 -4.84
CA LEU A 135 -20.20 5.20 -5.04
C LEU A 135 -18.71 4.91 -5.23
N LEU A 136 -18.01 5.70 -6.05
CA LEU A 136 -16.57 5.53 -6.28
C LEU A 136 -15.76 5.83 -5.01
N GLU A 137 -16.12 6.86 -4.26
CA GLU A 137 -15.49 7.19 -2.97
C GLU A 137 -15.69 6.04 -1.96
N LEU A 138 -16.88 5.44 -1.92
CA LEU A 138 -17.17 4.26 -1.10
C LEU A 138 -16.34 3.05 -1.53
N LEU A 139 -16.23 2.78 -2.83
CA LEU A 139 -15.40 1.67 -3.34
C LEU A 139 -13.92 1.89 -3.06
N PHE A 140 -13.44 3.12 -3.16
CA PHE A 140 -12.06 3.47 -2.81
C PHE A 140 -11.78 3.24 -1.33
N ALA A 141 -12.67 3.72 -0.44
CA ALA A 141 -12.59 3.48 0.99
C ALA A 141 -12.67 1.98 1.33
N ALA A 142 -13.53 1.24 0.64
CA ALA A 142 -13.64 -0.21 0.82
C ALA A 142 -12.36 -0.95 0.39
N ALA A 143 -11.71 -0.53 -0.71
CA ALA A 143 -10.45 -1.10 -1.17
C ALA A 143 -9.32 -0.87 -0.15
N SER A 144 -9.23 0.34 0.42
CA SER A 144 -8.30 0.67 1.49
C SER A 144 -8.53 -0.21 2.73
N LEU A 145 -9.76 -0.26 3.22
CA LEU A 145 -10.14 -1.05 4.38
C LEU A 145 -9.87 -2.55 4.18
N LEU A 146 -10.08 -3.06 2.97
CA LEU A 146 -9.80 -4.45 2.64
C LEU A 146 -8.31 -4.77 2.75
N ILE A 147 -7.44 -3.92 2.23
CA ILE A 147 -5.98 -4.09 2.34
C ILE A 147 -5.54 -4.05 3.80
N ASP A 148 -6.06 -3.12 4.62
CA ASP A 148 -5.72 -3.03 6.04
C ASP A 148 -6.19 -4.24 6.84
N THR A 149 -7.38 -4.75 6.54
CA THR A 149 -7.93 -5.96 7.18
C THR A 149 -7.09 -7.19 6.83
N VAL A 150 -6.79 -7.39 5.55
CA VAL A 150 -5.97 -8.52 5.07
C VAL A 150 -4.55 -8.42 5.64
N ARG A 151 -3.96 -7.23 5.68
CA ARG A 151 -2.66 -6.97 6.33
C ARG A 151 -2.68 -7.40 7.79
N THR A 152 -3.67 -6.96 8.55
CA THR A 152 -3.79 -7.27 9.97
C THR A 152 -3.91 -8.78 10.19
N PHE A 153 -4.72 -9.46 9.37
CA PHE A 153 -4.83 -10.91 9.40
C PHE A 153 -3.49 -11.60 9.16
N PHE A 154 -2.74 -11.19 8.14
CA PHE A 154 -1.43 -11.78 7.85
C PHE A 154 -0.40 -11.50 8.96
N LEU A 155 -0.41 -10.31 9.56
CA LEU A 155 0.48 -10.00 10.67
C LEU A 155 0.16 -10.87 11.90
N VAL A 156 -1.11 -11.10 12.20
CA VAL A 156 -1.53 -12.01 13.30
C VAL A 156 -1.05 -13.42 13.03
N VAL A 157 -1.29 -13.95 11.83
CA VAL A 157 -0.82 -15.30 11.44
C VAL A 157 0.69 -15.41 11.54
N LEU A 158 1.44 -14.44 11.01
CA LEU A 158 2.90 -14.43 11.08
C LEU A 158 3.41 -14.32 12.53
N SER A 159 2.71 -13.57 13.38
CA SER A 159 3.05 -13.43 14.80
C SER A 159 2.85 -14.75 15.56
N VAL A 160 1.76 -15.46 15.29
CA VAL A 160 1.47 -16.76 15.92
C VAL A 160 2.43 -17.85 15.42
N LEU A 161 2.76 -17.86 14.13
CA LEU A 161 3.68 -18.84 13.53
C LEU A 161 5.16 -18.47 13.71
N GLY A 162 5.47 -17.27 14.18
CA GLY A 162 6.83 -16.79 14.40
C GLY A 162 7.68 -17.72 15.26
N PRO A 163 7.26 -18.06 16.48
CA PRO A 163 8.02 -18.96 17.38
C PRO A 163 8.34 -20.31 16.71
N ILE A 164 7.43 -20.84 15.88
CA ILE A 164 7.63 -22.09 15.14
C ILE A 164 8.72 -21.92 14.07
N ALA A 165 8.68 -20.80 13.32
CA ALA A 165 9.71 -20.50 12.32
C ALA A 165 11.10 -20.35 12.96
N PHE A 166 11.17 -19.72 14.13
CA PHE A 166 12.40 -19.59 14.92
C PHE A 166 12.89 -20.96 15.40
N ALA A 167 12.00 -21.82 15.91
CA ALA A 167 12.37 -23.16 16.36
C ALA A 167 12.94 -24.02 15.22
N ILE A 168 12.31 -23.98 14.05
CA ILE A 168 12.77 -24.73 12.87
C ILE A 168 14.13 -24.21 12.37
N SER A 169 14.41 -22.91 12.48
CA SER A 169 15.65 -22.31 12.01
C SER A 169 16.91 -22.80 12.73
N VAL A 170 16.76 -23.45 13.90
CA VAL A 170 17.86 -24.02 14.68
C VAL A 170 18.45 -25.26 13.98
N TRP A 171 17.68 -25.98 13.19
CA TRP A 171 18.16 -27.20 12.51
C TRP A 171 18.99 -26.89 11.27
N ASP A 172 20.04 -27.66 11.08
CA ASP A 172 20.90 -27.55 9.89
C ASP A 172 20.07 -27.75 8.62
N GLY A 173 20.21 -26.82 7.68
CA GLY A 173 19.44 -26.78 6.42
C GLY A 173 18.22 -25.85 6.45
N PHE A 174 17.70 -25.48 7.63
CA PHE A 174 16.51 -24.60 7.76
C PHE A 174 16.86 -23.18 8.26
N GLN A 175 18.13 -22.82 8.33
CA GLN A 175 18.59 -21.51 8.82
C GLN A 175 18.04 -20.33 8.04
N SER A 176 17.69 -20.52 6.73
CA SER A 176 17.08 -19.50 5.90
C SER A 176 15.64 -19.16 6.28
N THR A 177 14.95 -20.04 7.03
CA THR A 177 13.55 -19.85 7.44
C THR A 177 13.36 -18.60 8.27
N LEU A 178 14.30 -18.27 9.14
CA LEU A 178 14.29 -17.07 9.96
C LEU A 178 14.32 -15.80 9.08
N GLY A 179 15.26 -15.74 8.13
CA GLY A 179 15.38 -14.61 7.23
C GLY A 179 14.13 -14.44 6.34
N GLN A 180 13.54 -15.54 5.88
CA GLN A 180 12.30 -15.53 5.10
C GLN A 180 11.12 -15.04 5.94
N TRP A 181 11.03 -15.43 7.20
CA TRP A 181 9.98 -14.97 8.10
C TRP A 181 10.07 -13.45 8.32
N PHE A 182 11.27 -12.92 8.62
CA PHE A 182 11.47 -11.48 8.75
C PHE A 182 11.13 -10.73 7.47
N THR A 183 11.57 -11.22 6.33
CA THR A 183 11.27 -10.63 5.02
C THR A 183 9.76 -10.53 4.79
N ARG A 184 9.01 -11.59 5.09
CA ARG A 184 7.55 -11.61 4.96
C ARG A 184 6.87 -10.68 5.95
N TYR A 185 7.29 -10.68 7.20
CA TYR A 185 6.73 -9.83 8.24
C TYR A 185 6.89 -8.35 7.88
N ILE A 186 8.10 -7.94 7.50
CA ILE A 186 8.39 -6.56 7.07
C ILE A 186 7.58 -6.20 5.81
N SER A 187 7.52 -7.10 4.82
CA SER A 187 6.75 -6.86 3.59
C SER A 187 5.28 -6.60 3.88
N VAL A 188 4.65 -7.41 4.72
CA VAL A 188 3.24 -7.22 5.09
C VAL A 188 3.06 -5.97 5.96
N TYR A 189 4.01 -5.67 6.85
CA TYR A 189 3.96 -4.46 7.66
C TYR A 189 3.98 -3.18 6.81
N LEU A 190 4.77 -3.17 5.74
CA LEU A 190 4.91 -2.05 4.81
C LEU A 190 3.68 -1.84 3.89
N TRP A 191 2.67 -2.72 3.90
CA TRP A 191 1.46 -2.49 3.11
C TRP A 191 0.79 -1.17 3.49
N LEU A 192 0.70 -0.85 4.78
CA LEU A 192 0.07 0.38 5.24
C LEU A 192 0.84 1.63 4.79
N PRO A 193 2.16 1.78 5.02
CA PRO A 193 2.90 2.91 4.48
C PRO A 193 2.81 3.05 2.96
N VAL A 194 2.83 1.93 2.23
CA VAL A 194 2.73 1.97 0.76
C VAL A 194 1.33 2.41 0.32
N SER A 195 0.26 1.94 0.98
CA SER A 195 -1.10 2.38 0.70
C SER A 195 -1.31 3.87 1.03
N ASP A 196 -0.77 4.35 2.16
CA ASP A 196 -0.83 5.76 2.54
C ASP A 196 -0.11 6.66 1.53
N LEU A 197 1.11 6.27 1.10
CA LEU A 197 1.84 7.01 0.06
C LEU A 197 1.10 7.03 -1.27
N PHE A 198 0.50 5.90 -1.66
CA PHE A 198 -0.30 5.82 -2.88
C PHE A 198 -1.52 6.74 -2.81
N SER A 199 -2.25 6.73 -1.70
CA SER A 199 -3.38 7.64 -1.46
C SER A 199 -2.95 9.10 -1.43
N CYS A 200 -1.80 9.41 -0.82
CA CYS A 200 -1.22 10.74 -0.77
C CYS A 200 -0.89 11.26 -2.20
N MET A 201 -0.32 10.43 -3.06
CA MET A 201 -0.06 10.79 -4.46
C MET A 201 -1.35 11.07 -5.22
N LEU A 202 -2.38 10.23 -5.06
CA LEU A 202 -3.69 10.44 -5.71
C LEU A 202 -4.35 11.71 -5.21
N ALA A 203 -4.37 11.96 -3.90
CA ALA A 203 -4.91 13.18 -3.32
C ALA A 203 -4.18 14.42 -3.85
N LYS A 204 -2.84 14.36 -3.99
CA LYS A 204 -2.06 15.46 -4.57
C LYS A 204 -2.39 15.74 -6.02
N ILE A 205 -2.57 14.70 -6.84
CA ILE A 205 -3.01 14.86 -8.24
C ILE A 205 -4.39 15.52 -8.29
N GLN A 206 -5.33 15.07 -7.44
CA GLN A 206 -6.67 15.67 -7.35
C GLN A 206 -6.62 17.13 -6.91
N VAL A 207 -5.77 17.50 -5.95
CA VAL A 207 -5.54 18.90 -5.55
C VAL A 207 -5.04 19.74 -6.73
N LEU A 208 -4.07 19.26 -7.49
CA LEU A 208 -3.56 19.98 -8.66
C LEU A 208 -4.63 20.17 -9.74
N MET A 209 -5.49 19.17 -9.96
CA MET A 209 -6.63 19.29 -10.87
C MET A 209 -7.63 20.35 -10.38
N LEU A 210 -8.00 20.32 -9.09
CA LEU A 210 -8.90 21.31 -8.51
C LEU A 210 -8.32 22.72 -8.58
N GLN A 211 -7.02 22.89 -8.38
CA GLN A 211 -6.35 24.19 -8.56
C GLN A 211 -6.40 24.67 -10.02
N SER A 212 -6.24 23.77 -10.99
CA SER A 212 -6.39 24.09 -12.41
C SER A 212 -7.80 24.54 -12.74
N ASP A 213 -8.81 23.78 -12.27
CA ASP A 213 -10.23 24.09 -12.48
C ASP A 213 -10.61 25.46 -11.86
N ILE A 214 -10.10 25.73 -10.66
CA ILE A 214 -10.32 27.04 -9.97
C ILE A 214 -9.70 28.17 -10.78
N ALA A 215 -8.49 28.01 -11.29
CA ALA A 215 -7.83 29.02 -12.10
C ALA A 215 -8.57 29.29 -13.43
N GLU A 216 -9.10 28.26 -14.05
CA GLU A 216 -9.91 28.37 -15.26
C GLU A 216 -11.25 29.07 -14.99
N LEU A 217 -11.95 28.74 -13.90
CA LEU A 217 -13.19 29.40 -13.49
C LEU A 217 -12.97 30.89 -13.17
N GLN A 218 -11.83 31.24 -12.60
CA GLN A 218 -11.50 32.66 -12.33
C GLN A 218 -11.16 33.44 -13.60
N GLY A 219 -10.53 32.76 -14.57
CA GLY A 219 -10.12 33.37 -15.84
C GLY A 219 -11.24 33.45 -16.88
N ASN A 220 -12.15 32.49 -16.91
CA ASN A 220 -13.25 32.40 -17.86
C ASN A 220 -14.52 31.88 -17.18
N PRO A 221 -15.44 32.77 -16.75
CA PRO A 221 -16.69 32.38 -16.06
C PRO A 221 -17.65 31.50 -16.88
N ASP A 222 -17.55 31.51 -18.20
CA ASP A 222 -18.37 30.70 -19.11
C ASP A 222 -17.77 29.30 -19.36
N TYR A 223 -16.69 28.95 -18.64
CA TYR A 223 -16.02 27.66 -18.79
C TYR A 223 -16.93 26.51 -18.32
N SER A 224 -17.18 25.56 -19.21
CA SER A 224 -17.95 24.34 -18.91
C SER A 224 -17.05 23.30 -18.26
N LEU A 225 -17.29 23.00 -16.98
CA LEU A 225 -16.52 22.05 -16.16
C LEU A 225 -16.84 20.55 -16.43
N ASP A 226 -17.58 20.24 -17.48
CA ASP A 226 -18.04 18.88 -17.74
C ASP A 226 -16.87 17.87 -17.90
N ASN A 227 -15.75 18.33 -18.46
CA ASN A 227 -14.56 17.50 -18.68
C ASN A 227 -13.80 17.15 -17.36
N SER A 228 -13.81 18.01 -16.36
CA SER A 228 -13.06 17.80 -15.11
C SER A 228 -13.65 16.67 -14.25
N ASN A 229 -14.96 16.50 -14.30
CA ASN A 229 -15.64 15.41 -13.59
C ASN A 229 -15.27 14.03 -14.14
N CYS A 230 -15.10 13.90 -15.46
CA CYS A 230 -14.68 12.65 -16.11
C CYS A 230 -13.25 12.26 -15.68
N VAL A 231 -12.34 13.22 -15.62
CA VAL A 231 -10.95 12.99 -15.21
C VAL A 231 -10.88 12.56 -13.75
N TYR A 232 -11.67 13.16 -12.86
CA TYR A 232 -11.77 12.73 -11.45
C TYR A 232 -12.20 11.25 -11.33
N ILE A 233 -13.22 10.83 -12.08
CA ILE A 233 -13.70 9.45 -12.10
C ILE A 233 -12.59 8.48 -12.52
N ILE A 234 -11.85 8.83 -13.58
CA ILE A 234 -10.73 8.01 -14.06
C ILE A 234 -9.66 7.84 -12.98
N PHE A 235 -9.28 8.92 -12.28
CA PHE A 235 -8.29 8.84 -11.20
C PHE A 235 -8.79 8.02 -10.00
N MET A 236 -10.07 8.07 -9.67
CA MET A 236 -10.65 7.22 -8.63
C MET A 236 -10.60 5.74 -9.01
N LEU A 237 -10.89 5.39 -10.27
CA LEU A 237 -10.77 4.02 -10.77
C LEU A 237 -9.32 3.53 -10.74
N ILE A 238 -8.37 4.37 -11.17
CA ILE A 238 -6.93 4.07 -11.06
C ILE A 238 -6.55 3.84 -9.60
N GLY A 239 -7.09 4.64 -8.69
CA GLY A 239 -6.89 4.49 -7.26
C GLY A 239 -7.36 3.14 -6.72
N ILE A 240 -8.57 2.74 -7.06
CA ILE A 240 -9.14 1.46 -6.64
C ILE A 240 -8.27 0.29 -7.15
N VAL A 241 -7.89 0.30 -8.42
CA VAL A 241 -7.02 -0.73 -9.02
C VAL A 241 -5.63 -0.71 -8.38
N GLY A 242 -5.09 0.48 -8.12
CA GLY A 242 -3.78 0.68 -7.52
C GLY A 242 -3.65 0.06 -6.13
N TYR A 243 -4.70 0.08 -5.32
CA TYR A 243 -4.68 -0.57 -4.00
C TYR A 243 -4.36 -2.07 -4.07
N PHE A 244 -4.84 -2.77 -5.09
CA PHE A 244 -4.53 -4.19 -5.27
C PHE A 244 -3.06 -4.46 -5.65
N THR A 245 -2.31 -3.44 -6.05
CA THR A 245 -0.87 -3.55 -6.33
C THR A 245 0.00 -3.35 -5.07
N VAL A 246 -0.54 -2.81 -3.98
CA VAL A 246 0.17 -2.52 -2.73
C VAL A 246 0.98 -3.72 -2.19
N PRO A 247 0.42 -4.95 -2.12
CA PRO A 247 1.17 -6.12 -1.66
C PRO A 247 2.40 -6.43 -2.53
N THR A 248 2.28 -6.23 -3.83
CA THR A 248 3.36 -6.49 -4.79
C THR A 248 4.47 -5.46 -4.65
N VAL A 249 4.12 -4.18 -4.58
CA VAL A 249 5.07 -3.06 -4.44
C VAL A 249 5.84 -3.16 -3.11
N SER A 250 5.15 -3.44 -2.00
CA SER A 250 5.80 -3.63 -0.71
C SER A 250 6.78 -4.82 -0.72
N GLY A 251 6.44 -5.89 -1.44
CA GLY A 251 7.33 -7.01 -1.68
C GLY A 251 8.59 -6.62 -2.44
N TRP A 252 8.50 -5.78 -3.46
CA TRP A 252 9.66 -5.27 -4.22
C TRP A 252 10.59 -4.41 -3.36
N ILE A 253 10.03 -3.55 -2.48
CA ILE A 253 10.82 -2.69 -1.58
C ILE A 253 11.71 -3.56 -0.68
N VAL A 254 11.14 -4.60 -0.08
CA VAL A 254 11.88 -5.48 0.82
C VAL A 254 12.93 -6.32 0.07
N GLN A 255 12.60 -6.78 -1.13
CA GLN A 255 13.55 -7.52 -1.97
C GLN A 255 14.70 -6.63 -2.47
N ALA A 256 14.42 -5.40 -2.86
CA ALA A 256 15.42 -4.41 -3.27
C ALA A 256 16.37 -4.04 -2.11
N GLY A 257 15.87 -4.02 -0.87
CA GLY A 257 16.66 -3.79 0.35
C GLY A 257 17.66 -4.91 0.71
N GLY A 258 17.82 -5.92 -0.14
CA GLY A 258 18.85 -6.95 0.01
C GLY A 258 18.42 -8.19 0.81
N ALA A 259 17.22 -8.23 1.38
CA ALA A 259 16.73 -9.40 2.12
C ALA A 259 16.67 -10.67 1.26
N GLY A 260 16.38 -10.52 -0.04
CA GLY A 260 16.44 -11.63 -1.01
C GLY A 260 17.85 -12.10 -1.33
N ASN A 261 18.84 -11.22 -1.28
CA ASN A 261 20.25 -11.55 -1.54
C ASN A 261 20.95 -12.17 -0.34
N TYR A 262 20.53 -11.81 0.88
CA TYR A 262 21.07 -12.38 2.11
C TYR A 262 20.76 -13.88 2.20
N SER A 263 19.57 -14.30 1.87
CA SER A 263 19.17 -15.72 1.80
C SER A 263 19.94 -16.49 0.72
N ARG A 264 20.19 -15.87 -0.45
CA ARG A 264 21.02 -16.47 -1.52
C ARG A 264 22.49 -16.58 -1.12
N ASN A 265 23.05 -15.59 -0.42
CA ASN A 265 24.43 -15.61 0.00
C ASN A 265 24.68 -16.63 1.11
N LEU A 266 23.76 -16.77 2.08
CA LEU A 266 23.84 -17.83 3.09
C LEU A 266 23.80 -19.21 2.44
N ASN A 267 22.93 -19.43 1.46
CA ASN A 267 22.85 -20.73 0.76
C ASN A 267 24.08 -20.99 -0.12
N ARG A 268 24.66 -19.95 -0.75
CA ARG A 268 25.94 -20.08 -1.49
C ARG A 268 27.13 -20.35 -0.59
N THR A 269 27.17 -19.78 0.60
CA THR A 269 28.23 -20.00 1.57
C THR A 269 28.13 -21.41 2.15
N ALA A 270 26.91 -21.88 2.45
CA ALA A 270 26.67 -23.24 2.91
C ALA A 270 27.02 -24.31 1.83
N THR A 271 26.67 -24.07 0.57
CA THR A 271 27.05 -24.97 -0.55
C THR A 271 28.53 -24.91 -0.87
N LYS A 272 29.21 -23.76 -0.73
CA LYS A 272 30.67 -23.68 -0.90
C LYS A 272 31.39 -24.40 0.23
N ALA A 273 30.94 -24.27 1.48
CA ALA A 273 31.52 -25.00 2.60
C ALA A 273 31.32 -26.52 2.48
N GLY A 274 30.14 -26.96 2.04
CA GLY A 274 29.87 -28.38 1.75
C GLY A 274 30.65 -28.93 0.55
N GLY A 275 30.85 -28.11 -0.49
CA GLY A 275 31.64 -28.50 -1.68
C GLY A 275 33.15 -28.57 -1.41
N PHE A 276 33.67 -27.79 -0.47
CA PHE A 276 35.09 -27.82 -0.10
C PHE A 276 35.45 -29.09 0.65
N THR A 277 34.57 -29.60 1.51
CA THR A 277 34.76 -30.85 2.24
C THR A 277 34.65 -32.08 1.34
N ALA A 278 33.74 -32.08 0.34
CA ALA A 278 33.60 -33.16 -0.63
C ALA A 278 34.75 -33.18 -1.66
N GLY A 279 35.28 -32.02 -2.05
CA GLY A 279 36.42 -31.89 -2.97
C GLY A 279 37.74 -32.30 -2.34
N ALA A 280 37.96 -31.96 -1.09
CA ALA A 280 39.18 -32.38 -0.36
C ALA A 280 39.23 -33.88 -0.07
N GLY A 281 38.09 -34.52 0.23
CA GLY A 281 37.98 -35.96 0.41
C GLY A 281 38.19 -36.72 -0.90
N GLY A 282 37.68 -36.24 -2.04
CA GLY A 282 37.82 -36.85 -3.35
C GLY A 282 39.26 -36.79 -3.89
N ALA A 283 39.96 -35.66 -3.65
CA ALA A 283 41.36 -35.53 -4.08
C ALA A 283 42.33 -36.42 -3.28
N ALA A 284 42.05 -36.65 -2.01
CA ALA A 284 42.84 -37.59 -1.19
C ALA A 284 42.68 -39.04 -1.61
N LEU A 285 41.47 -39.46 -1.96
CA LEU A 285 41.17 -40.84 -2.43
C LEU A 285 41.66 -41.07 -3.87
N GLY A 286 41.60 -40.08 -4.77
CA GLY A 286 42.09 -40.14 -6.14
C GLY A 286 43.62 -40.32 -6.23
N ASN A 287 44.39 -39.75 -5.30
CA ASN A 287 45.85 -39.81 -5.27
C ASN A 287 46.38 -41.17 -4.71
N ILE A 288 45.58 -41.87 -3.93
CA ILE A 288 45.92 -43.23 -3.41
C ILE A 288 45.68 -44.28 -4.51
N GLY A 289 44.60 -44.14 -5.32
CA GLY A 289 44.29 -45.03 -6.43
C GLY A 289 45.27 -44.95 -7.60
N GLY A 290 45.89 -43.79 -7.86
CA GLY A 290 46.91 -43.58 -8.90
C GLY A 290 48.24 -44.19 -8.60
N ARG A 291 48.61 -44.38 -7.32
CA ARG A 291 49.86 -44.98 -6.91
C ARG A 291 49.90 -46.52 -6.91
N ILE A 292 48.76 -47.17 -6.93
CA ILE A 292 48.61 -48.63 -6.93
C ILE A 292 48.61 -49.20 -8.35
N ARG A 293 48.41 -48.41 -9.39
CA ARG A 293 48.33 -48.83 -10.79
C ARG A 293 49.61 -48.60 -11.61
N GLY A 294 50.68 -48.13 -10.99
CA GLY A 294 51.98 -47.85 -11.61
C GLY A 294 53.11 -48.71 -11.07
N LYS A 295 52.94 -50.06 -10.96
CA LYS A 295 54.01 -51.04 -10.90
C LYS A 295 53.58 -52.27 -11.68
#